data_b9d9ca481f23a5fbb31213db443d5044
#
_entry.id   b9d9ca481f23a5fbb31213db443d5044
#
_cell.length_a   1.000
_cell.length_b   1.000
_cell.length_c   1.000
_cell.angle_alpha   90.00
_cell.angle_beta   90.00
_cell.angle_gamma   90.00
#
_symmetry.space_group_name_H-M   'P 1'
#
loop_
_entity.id
_entity.type
_entity.pdbx_description
1 polymer ?
#
loop_
_entity_poly.entity_id
_entity_poly.type
_entity_poly.pdbx_seq_one_letter_code
_entity_poly.pdbx_strand_id
1 'polypeptide(L)'
;MNNQEQKIYSSKAPEPVGLYPHARRVGNLLFLSGVGPREKGTKKIPGVELDEKGNIVSYDIEKQCHSVFQNVKYILEDAGSSWDKIIDVTVFLTNMKNDFPIYNKLWAEYFKDNLPCRTTIEINCLPTPIAIELKVVATI
;
A
#
# COMPACT_ATOMS: atom_id res chain seq x y z
N MET A 1 10.80 25.81 -16.29
CA MET A 1 10.19 24.59 -16.17
C MET A 1 10.24 24.07 -14.75
N ASN A 2 9.28 23.48 -14.35
CA ASN A 2 9.14 23.18 -12.95
C ASN A 2 9.32 21.68 -12.69
N ASN A 3 10.49 21.30 -12.15
CA ASN A 3 10.78 19.93 -11.77
C ASN A 3 10.07 19.48 -10.50
N GLN A 4 9.28 20.38 -9.89
CA GLN A 4 8.62 20.10 -8.62
C GLN A 4 7.28 19.39 -8.78
N GLU A 5 6.82 19.17 -10.00
CA GLU A 5 5.61 18.41 -10.26
C GLU A 5 5.92 17.28 -11.23
N GLN A 6 5.65 16.05 -10.80
CA GLN A 6 6.04 14.87 -11.56
C GLN A 6 5.11 13.70 -11.28
N LYS A 7 4.76 12.98 -12.34
CA LYS A 7 4.04 11.71 -12.25
C LYS A 7 5.07 10.58 -12.21
N ILE A 8 4.90 9.66 -11.27
CA ILE A 8 5.84 8.58 -11.01
C ILE A 8 5.21 7.25 -11.39
N TYR A 9 5.92 6.48 -12.18
CA TYR A 9 5.55 5.11 -12.54
C TYR A 9 6.66 4.17 -12.07
N SER A 10 6.34 3.30 -11.13
CA SER A 10 7.33 2.35 -10.58
C SER A 10 7.44 1.13 -11.47
N SER A 11 8.67 0.69 -11.73
CA SER A 11 8.92 -0.56 -12.46
C SER A 11 8.92 -1.78 -11.54
N LYS A 12 8.98 -1.57 -10.23
CA LYS A 12 9.06 -2.65 -9.22
C LYS A 12 7.71 -2.98 -8.59
N ALA A 13 6.81 -2.00 -8.48
CA ALA A 13 5.49 -2.21 -7.91
C ALA A 13 4.51 -2.77 -8.95
N PRO A 14 3.41 -3.41 -8.49
CA PRO A 14 2.37 -3.89 -9.41
C PRO A 14 1.79 -2.75 -10.22
N GLU A 15 1.38 -3.05 -11.47
CA GLU A 15 0.75 -2.07 -12.34
C GLU A 15 -0.53 -1.52 -11.70
N PRO A 16 -0.83 -0.21 -11.86
CA PRO A 16 -2.11 0.34 -11.41
C PRO A 16 -3.29 -0.38 -12.07
N VAL A 17 -4.37 -0.57 -11.30
CA VAL A 17 -5.57 -1.24 -11.82
C VAL A 17 -6.47 -0.30 -12.62
N GLY A 18 -6.06 0.93 -12.82
CA GLY A 18 -6.81 1.93 -13.58
C GLY A 18 -5.88 2.98 -14.18
N LEU A 19 -6.48 4.05 -14.67
CA LEU A 19 -5.72 5.12 -15.34
C LEU A 19 -5.21 6.14 -14.31
N TYR A 20 -4.10 5.81 -13.66
CA TYR A 20 -3.44 6.69 -12.69
C TYR A 20 -1.99 6.25 -12.46
N PRO A 21 -1.10 7.17 -12.06
CA PRO A 21 0.29 6.82 -11.75
C PRO A 21 0.40 6.15 -10.37
N HIS A 22 1.55 5.57 -10.08
CA HIS A 22 1.84 5.07 -8.74
C HIS A 22 1.93 6.21 -7.72
N ALA A 23 2.44 7.37 -8.15
CA ALA A 23 2.59 8.51 -7.26
C ALA A 23 2.67 9.82 -8.05
N ARG A 24 2.43 10.93 -7.36
CA ARG A 24 2.69 12.27 -7.90
C ARG A 24 3.53 13.05 -6.91
N ARG A 25 4.54 13.72 -7.42
CA ARG A 25 5.33 14.67 -6.66
C ARG A 25 4.80 16.08 -6.87
N VAL A 26 4.61 16.82 -5.80
CA VAL A 26 4.25 18.24 -5.82
C VAL A 26 5.13 18.95 -4.78
N GLY A 27 6.09 19.75 -5.24
CA GLY A 27 7.07 20.37 -4.36
C GLY A 27 7.89 19.29 -3.65
N ASN A 28 7.92 19.34 -2.33
CA ASN A 28 8.60 18.34 -1.51
C ASN A 28 7.69 17.20 -1.05
N LEU A 29 6.46 17.17 -1.51
CA LEU A 29 5.50 16.13 -1.12
C LEU A 29 5.33 15.09 -2.21
N LEU A 30 5.19 13.87 -1.79
CA LEU A 30 4.93 12.73 -2.65
C LEU A 30 3.62 12.09 -2.22
N PHE A 31 2.67 12.03 -3.13
CA PHE A 31 1.36 11.44 -2.91
C PHE A 31 1.29 10.12 -3.65
N LEU A 32 1.14 9.00 -2.93
CA LEU A 32 0.96 7.72 -3.57
C LEU A 32 -0.52 7.48 -3.85
N SER A 33 -0.82 6.85 -4.97
CA SER A 33 -2.13 6.23 -5.18
C SER A 33 -2.29 5.08 -4.20
N GLY A 34 -3.51 4.59 -3.98
CA GLY A 34 -3.74 3.46 -3.10
C GLY A 34 -2.88 2.26 -3.47
N VAL A 35 -2.22 1.67 -2.48
CA VAL A 35 -1.30 0.55 -2.67
C VAL A 35 -1.86 -0.69 -2.00
N GLY A 36 -1.98 -1.76 -2.77
CA GLY A 36 -2.40 -3.06 -2.25
C GLY A 36 -1.27 -4.09 -2.23
N PRO A 37 -1.56 -5.30 -1.76
CA PRO A 37 -0.57 -6.36 -1.60
C PRO A 37 -0.33 -7.24 -2.84
N ARG A 38 -0.89 -6.90 -3.99
CA ARG A 38 -0.76 -7.72 -5.19
C ARG A 38 0.71 -7.83 -5.63
N GLU A 39 1.08 -8.98 -6.20
CA GLU A 39 2.41 -9.17 -6.77
C GLU A 39 2.51 -8.57 -8.17
N LYS A 40 3.66 -7.95 -8.45
CA LYS A 40 3.91 -7.36 -9.77
C LYS A 40 3.84 -8.42 -10.87
N GLY A 41 3.25 -8.02 -12.01
CA GLY A 41 3.18 -8.88 -13.20
C GLY A 41 2.19 -10.02 -13.10
N THR A 42 1.42 -10.09 -12.03
CA THR A 42 0.44 -11.14 -11.80
C THR A 42 -0.84 -10.55 -11.23
N LYS A 43 -1.89 -11.39 -11.13
CA LYS A 43 -3.08 -11.05 -10.36
C LYS A 43 -3.05 -11.69 -8.97
N LYS A 44 -1.94 -12.35 -8.64
CA LYS A 44 -1.80 -13.08 -7.39
C LYS A 44 -1.63 -12.14 -6.21
N ILE A 45 -2.29 -12.48 -5.12
CA ILE A 45 -2.18 -11.79 -3.84
C ILE A 45 -1.65 -12.79 -2.82
N PRO A 46 -0.51 -12.51 -2.16
CA PRO A 46 0.07 -13.45 -1.21
C PRO A 46 -0.94 -13.87 -0.13
N GLY A 47 -1.03 -15.17 0.09
CA GLY A 47 -1.87 -15.74 1.14
C GLY A 47 -3.36 -15.73 0.87
N VAL A 48 -3.81 -15.41 -0.36
CA VAL A 48 -5.23 -15.38 -0.70
C VAL A 48 -5.62 -16.62 -1.49
N GLU A 49 -6.73 -17.26 -1.11
CA GLU A 49 -7.39 -18.31 -1.88
C GLU A 49 -8.70 -17.78 -2.41
N LEU A 50 -8.92 -17.94 -3.70
CA LEU A 50 -10.13 -17.50 -4.38
C LEU A 50 -10.94 -18.70 -4.86
N ASP A 51 -12.28 -18.55 -4.90
CA ASP A 51 -13.15 -19.54 -5.54
C ASP A 51 -13.16 -19.33 -7.06
N GLU A 52 -13.95 -20.14 -7.77
CA GLU A 52 -14.07 -20.10 -9.23
C GLU A 52 -14.58 -18.75 -9.75
N LYS A 53 -15.29 -18.01 -8.91
CA LYS A 53 -15.87 -16.71 -9.26
C LYS A 53 -14.98 -15.54 -8.88
N GLY A 54 -13.78 -15.80 -8.31
CA GLY A 54 -12.86 -14.78 -7.88
C GLY A 54 -13.16 -14.19 -6.50
N ASN A 55 -14.05 -14.82 -5.72
CA ASN A 55 -14.34 -14.39 -4.36
C ASN A 55 -13.32 -14.96 -3.38
N ILE A 56 -13.00 -14.20 -2.33
CA ILE A 56 -12.06 -14.63 -1.30
C ILE A 56 -12.68 -15.79 -0.49
N VAL A 57 -11.99 -16.93 -0.46
CA VAL A 57 -12.31 -18.06 0.40
C VAL A 57 -11.60 -17.92 1.74
N SER A 58 -10.32 -17.59 1.68
CA SER A 58 -9.49 -17.35 2.88
C SER A 58 -8.33 -16.44 2.52
N TYR A 59 -7.75 -15.80 3.53
CA TYR A 59 -6.55 -14.99 3.34
C TYR A 59 -5.70 -14.96 4.61
N ASP A 60 -4.44 -14.61 4.42
CA ASP A 60 -3.47 -14.43 5.50
C ASP A 60 -3.10 -12.95 5.57
N ILE A 61 -3.61 -12.24 6.57
CA ILE A 61 -3.39 -10.80 6.70
C ILE A 61 -1.90 -10.47 6.91
N GLU A 62 -1.15 -11.32 7.59
CA GLU A 62 0.28 -11.09 7.80
C GLU A 62 1.02 -11.05 6.47
N LYS A 63 0.77 -12.00 5.58
CA LYS A 63 1.38 -12.02 4.25
C LYS A 63 0.98 -10.79 3.42
N GLN A 64 -0.28 -10.37 3.53
CA GLN A 64 -0.74 -9.17 2.83
C GLN A 64 -0.06 -7.91 3.37
N CYS A 65 0.13 -7.81 4.69
CA CYS A 65 0.84 -6.67 5.28
C CYS A 65 2.27 -6.57 4.79
N HIS A 66 3.03 -7.66 4.82
CA HIS A 66 4.40 -7.65 4.31
C HIS A 66 4.45 -7.24 2.84
N SER A 67 3.52 -7.75 2.04
CA SER A 67 3.48 -7.46 0.61
C SER A 67 3.12 -5.99 0.34
N VAL A 68 2.11 -5.45 1.01
CA VAL A 68 1.72 -4.06 0.79
C VAL A 68 2.81 -3.08 1.24
N PHE A 69 3.46 -3.36 2.36
CA PHE A 69 4.58 -2.54 2.82
C PHE A 69 5.74 -2.57 1.82
N GLN A 70 6.04 -3.74 1.27
CA GLN A 70 7.08 -3.87 0.25
C GLN A 70 6.72 -3.09 -1.02
N ASN A 71 5.46 -3.13 -1.45
CA ASN A 71 5.02 -2.39 -2.64
C ASN A 71 5.11 -0.88 -2.41
N VAL A 72 4.76 -0.39 -1.22
CA VAL A 72 4.95 1.03 -0.86
C VAL A 72 6.43 1.39 -0.95
N LYS A 73 7.30 0.56 -0.42
CA LYS A 73 8.75 0.79 -0.44
C LYS A 73 9.29 0.90 -1.87
N TYR A 74 8.85 0.00 -2.76
CA TYR A 74 9.23 0.06 -4.16
C TYR A 74 8.86 1.39 -4.81
N ILE A 75 7.64 1.86 -4.58
CA ILE A 75 7.18 3.14 -5.16
C ILE A 75 8.01 4.30 -4.62
N LEU A 76 8.25 4.32 -3.31
CA LEU A 76 9.06 5.38 -2.69
C LEU A 76 10.48 5.43 -3.28
N GLU A 77 11.11 4.27 -3.40
CA GLU A 77 12.46 4.19 -3.96
C GLU A 77 12.51 4.65 -5.41
N ASP A 78 11.56 4.22 -6.22
CA ASP A 78 11.50 4.63 -7.62
C ASP A 78 11.15 6.10 -7.78
N ALA A 79 10.57 6.72 -6.76
CA ALA A 79 10.26 8.15 -6.75
C ALA A 79 11.40 9.02 -6.18
N GLY A 80 12.49 8.40 -5.73
CA GLY A 80 13.61 9.14 -5.12
C GLY A 80 13.38 9.48 -3.65
N SER A 81 12.43 8.83 -3.02
CA SER A 81 12.14 8.96 -1.59
C SER A 81 12.64 7.73 -0.84
N SER A 82 12.18 7.52 0.38
CA SER A 82 12.55 6.36 1.19
C SER A 82 11.50 6.11 2.27
N TRP A 83 11.58 4.94 2.90
CA TRP A 83 10.63 4.51 3.93
C TRP A 83 10.55 5.51 5.11
N ASP A 84 11.69 6.01 5.54
CA ASP A 84 11.77 6.95 6.67
C ASP A 84 11.18 8.33 6.37
N LYS A 85 10.84 8.61 5.13
CA LYS A 85 10.23 9.88 4.72
C LYS A 85 8.71 9.82 4.63
N ILE A 86 8.11 8.71 4.98
CA ILE A 86 6.65 8.60 5.10
C ILE A 86 6.19 9.47 6.27
N ILE A 87 5.19 10.33 6.04
CA ILE A 87 4.68 11.24 7.05
C ILE A 87 3.23 10.97 7.45
N ASP A 88 2.43 10.37 6.57
CA ASP A 88 1.01 10.11 6.86
C ASP A 88 0.53 8.89 6.10
N VAL A 89 -0.21 8.02 6.79
CA VAL A 89 -0.76 6.80 6.19
C VAL A 89 -2.20 6.61 6.62
N THR A 90 -3.06 6.41 5.63
CA THR A 90 -4.42 5.93 5.86
C THR A 90 -4.45 4.45 5.50
N VAL A 91 -4.90 3.63 6.43
CA VAL A 91 -4.97 2.18 6.27
C VAL A 91 -6.43 1.75 6.17
N PHE A 92 -6.74 1.03 5.11
CA PHE A 92 -8.07 0.48 4.86
C PHE A 92 -8.03 -1.02 5.13
N LEU A 93 -8.86 -1.49 6.06
CA LEU A 93 -9.02 -2.91 6.38
C LEU A 93 -10.44 -3.34 6.04
N THR A 94 -10.62 -4.59 5.61
CA THR A 94 -11.96 -5.14 5.36
C THR A 94 -12.50 -5.92 6.55
N ASN A 95 -11.66 -6.24 7.53
CA ASN A 95 -12.08 -6.95 8.75
C ASN A 95 -11.26 -6.46 9.96
N MET A 96 -11.66 -5.33 10.50
CA MET A 96 -10.95 -4.69 11.61
C MET A 96 -10.80 -5.62 12.81
N LYS A 97 -11.89 -6.30 13.17
CA LYS A 97 -11.91 -7.13 14.38
C LYS A 97 -10.86 -8.24 14.34
N ASN A 98 -10.77 -8.94 13.22
CA ASN A 98 -9.84 -10.07 13.09
C ASN A 98 -8.43 -9.65 12.74
N ASP A 99 -8.27 -8.58 11.95
CA ASP A 99 -6.99 -8.24 11.34
C ASP A 99 -6.22 -7.16 12.10
N PHE A 100 -6.91 -6.31 12.86
CA PHE A 100 -6.25 -5.20 13.52
C PHE A 100 -5.10 -5.63 14.45
N PRO A 101 -5.26 -6.66 15.30
CA PRO A 101 -4.17 -7.05 16.22
C PRO A 101 -2.89 -7.47 15.48
N ILE A 102 -3.03 -8.21 14.39
CA ILE A 102 -1.88 -8.69 13.60
C ILE A 102 -1.25 -7.53 12.84
N TYR A 103 -2.05 -6.75 12.12
CA TYR A 103 -1.63 -5.58 11.40
C TYR A 103 -0.94 -4.56 12.32
N ASN A 104 -1.52 -4.29 13.47
CA ASN A 104 -0.98 -3.29 14.40
C ASN A 104 0.39 -3.70 14.96
N LYS A 105 0.59 -4.99 15.20
CA LYS A 105 1.89 -5.52 15.62
C LYS A 105 2.95 -5.35 14.52
N LEU A 106 2.60 -5.69 13.30
CA LEU A 106 3.51 -5.53 12.15
C LEU A 106 3.80 -4.06 11.87
N TRP A 107 2.80 -3.21 11.99
CA TRP A 107 2.98 -1.76 11.87
C TRP A 107 4.06 -1.27 12.82
N ALA A 108 4.01 -1.67 14.08
CA ALA A 108 4.99 -1.26 15.08
C ALA A 108 6.42 -1.68 14.67
N GLU A 109 6.57 -2.85 14.07
CA GLU A 109 7.86 -3.33 13.62
C GLU A 109 8.40 -2.51 12.43
N TYR A 110 7.53 -2.15 11.49
CA TYR A 110 7.94 -1.44 10.26
C TYR A 110 8.13 0.06 10.48
N PHE A 111 7.38 0.67 11.39
CA PHE A 111 7.32 2.14 11.53
C PHE A 111 7.85 2.68 12.85
N LYS A 112 8.53 1.87 13.65
CA LYS A 112 9.02 2.28 14.97
C LYS A 112 9.99 3.46 14.93
N ASP A 113 10.72 3.63 13.83
CA ASP A 113 11.77 4.65 13.73
C ASP A 113 11.29 5.97 13.16
N ASN A 114 10.29 5.98 12.28
CA ASN A 114 9.84 7.22 11.65
C ASN A 114 8.47 7.72 12.12
N LEU A 115 7.67 6.89 12.77
CA LEU A 115 6.43 7.26 13.43
C LEU A 115 5.51 8.19 12.62
N PRO A 116 5.07 7.79 11.42
CA PRO A 116 4.16 8.63 10.65
C PRO A 116 2.79 8.74 11.33
N CYS A 117 2.04 9.79 10.99
CA CYS A 117 0.64 9.84 11.35
C CYS A 117 -0.10 8.66 10.74
N ARG A 118 -1.12 8.16 11.42
CA ARG A 118 -1.88 7.01 10.95
C ARG A 118 -3.37 7.14 11.26
N THR A 119 -4.19 6.79 10.28
CA THR A 119 -5.63 6.60 10.45
C THR A 119 -5.98 5.23 9.91
N THR A 120 -6.67 4.40 10.70
CA THR A 120 -7.08 3.07 10.28
C THR A 120 -8.60 3.01 10.26
N ILE A 121 -9.18 2.58 9.14
CA ILE A 121 -10.62 2.49 8.96
C ILE A 121 -11.00 1.13 8.36
N GLU A 122 -12.21 0.68 8.69
CA GLU A 122 -12.79 -0.50 8.05
C GLU A 122 -13.69 -0.07 6.92
N ILE A 123 -13.61 -0.76 5.81
CA ILE A 123 -14.43 -0.53 4.62
C ILE A 123 -15.08 -1.85 4.19
N ASN A 124 -16.08 -1.74 3.33
CA ASN A 124 -16.83 -2.90 2.89
C ASN A 124 -16.01 -3.84 2.00
N CYS A 125 -15.32 -3.29 1.01
CA CYS A 125 -14.49 -4.06 0.09
C CYS A 125 -13.51 -3.14 -0.64
N LEU A 126 -12.57 -3.74 -1.34
CA LEU A 126 -11.56 -3.05 -2.16
C LEU A 126 -11.68 -3.49 -3.62
N PRO A 127 -11.13 -2.71 -4.58
CA PRO A 127 -11.26 -3.01 -6.01
C PRO A 127 -10.75 -4.37 -6.46
N THR A 128 -9.77 -4.95 -5.73
CA THR A 128 -9.25 -6.29 -5.97
C THR A 128 -9.50 -7.13 -4.72
N PRO A 129 -9.37 -8.49 -4.78
CA PRO A 129 -9.67 -9.33 -3.62
C PRO A 129 -8.56 -9.28 -2.57
N ILE A 130 -8.44 -8.14 -1.91
CA ILE A 130 -7.45 -7.87 -0.86
C ILE A 130 -8.15 -7.46 0.43
N ALA A 131 -7.45 -7.58 1.55
CA ALA A 131 -7.97 -7.24 2.87
C ALA A 131 -7.36 -5.98 3.45
N ILE A 132 -6.34 -5.41 2.81
CA ILE A 132 -5.65 -4.20 3.26
C ILE A 132 -5.20 -3.36 2.07
N GLU A 133 -5.32 -2.05 2.21
CA GLU A 133 -4.77 -1.08 1.26
C GLU A 133 -4.26 0.13 2.03
N LEU A 134 -3.19 0.75 1.53
CA LEU A 134 -2.59 1.93 2.14
C LEU A 134 -2.67 3.14 1.21
N LYS A 135 -3.00 4.30 1.78
CA LYS A 135 -2.83 5.61 1.16
C LYS A 135 -1.70 6.32 1.89
N VAL A 136 -0.63 6.65 1.18
CA VAL A 136 0.62 7.15 1.77
C VAL A 136 0.95 8.55 1.25
N VAL A 137 1.39 9.42 2.15
CA VAL A 137 2.02 10.69 1.83
C VAL A 137 3.42 10.67 2.42
N ALA A 138 4.40 11.07 1.63
CA ALA A 138 5.80 11.11 2.03
C ALA A 138 6.44 12.43 1.59
N THR A 139 7.65 12.69 2.05
CA THR A 139 8.47 13.76 1.52
C THR A 139 9.51 13.20 0.54
N ILE A 140 10.16 14.10 -0.19
CA ILE A 140 11.28 13.71 -1.05
C ILE A 140 12.60 13.82 -0.28
#